data_53828f33f863f9dab84955041478eb2c
#
_entry.id   53828f33f863f9dab84955041478eb2c
#
_cell.length_a   1.000
_cell.length_b   1.000
_cell.length_c   1.000
_cell.angle_alpha   90.00
_cell.angle_beta   90.00
_cell.angle_gamma   90.00
#
_symmetry.space_group_name_H-M   'P 1'
#
loop_
_entity.id
_entity.type
_entity.pdbx_description
1 polymer ?
#
loop_
_entity_poly.entity_id
_entity_poly.type
_entity_poly.pdbx_seq_one_letter_code
_entity_poly.pdbx_strand_id
1 'polypeptide(L)'
;MEEKNHIYPIFDRMMTRQDKEELLGQHSVMIWFTGLSGSGKSTIAIALERELHKRGLLCRILDGDNIRSGINNNLGFSETDRVENIRRIAEVSKLFLDSGIITIAAFISPNNDIREMAANIIGKDDFLEVFVSTPLEECEKRDVKGLYAKARKGEIQNFTGISAPFEVPEHPALSLDTSKLTLEESVNRLLELVLTKVKCIK
;
A
#
# COMPACT_ATOMS: atom_id res chain seq x y z
N MET A 1 -32.72 -22.19 -0.58
CA MET A 1 -31.90 -22.92 -1.59
C MET A 1 -30.68 -22.07 -1.84
N GLU A 2 -29.55 -22.49 -1.28
CA GLU A 2 -28.26 -21.82 -1.60
C GLU A 2 -28.00 -22.09 -3.10
N GLU A 3 -27.90 -21.01 -3.88
CA GLU A 3 -27.34 -21.11 -5.23
C GLU A 3 -25.93 -21.69 -5.09
N LYS A 4 -25.75 -22.92 -5.53
CA LYS A 4 -24.43 -23.56 -5.58
C LYS A 4 -23.60 -22.75 -6.58
N ASN A 5 -22.74 -21.90 -6.05
CA ASN A 5 -21.74 -21.17 -6.81
C ASN A 5 -20.87 -22.25 -7.50
N HIS A 6 -20.97 -22.39 -8.83
CA HIS A 6 -20.23 -23.40 -9.61
C HIS A 6 -18.73 -23.04 -9.73
N ILE A 7 -18.12 -22.59 -8.62
CA ILE A 7 -16.72 -22.23 -8.51
C ILE A 7 -16.00 -23.34 -7.73
N TYR A 8 -14.98 -23.92 -8.34
CA TYR A 8 -14.19 -25.02 -7.77
C TYR A 8 -12.72 -24.57 -7.66
N PRO A 9 -12.31 -23.96 -6.53
CA PRO A 9 -10.93 -23.56 -6.30
C PRO A 9 -9.98 -24.76 -6.37
N ILE A 10 -8.77 -24.53 -6.88
CA ILE A 10 -7.72 -25.56 -7.05
C ILE A 10 -6.44 -25.24 -6.26
N PHE A 11 -6.53 -24.39 -5.26
CA PHE A 11 -5.37 -23.90 -4.48
C PHE A 11 -4.56 -25.05 -3.86
N ASP A 12 -5.23 -26.14 -3.46
CA ASP A 12 -4.64 -27.36 -2.89
C ASP A 12 -3.74 -28.14 -3.87
N ARG A 13 -3.84 -27.86 -5.16
CA ARG A 13 -3.08 -28.53 -6.24
C ARG A 13 -2.01 -27.62 -6.86
N MET A 14 -1.93 -26.38 -6.43
CA MET A 14 -0.95 -25.41 -6.90
C MET A 14 0.33 -25.45 -6.04
N MET A 15 1.45 -24.99 -6.61
CA MET A 15 2.66 -24.72 -5.82
C MET A 15 2.33 -23.73 -4.70
N THR A 16 2.80 -24.03 -3.51
CA THR A 16 2.54 -23.18 -2.33
C THR A 16 3.33 -21.87 -2.37
N ARG A 17 2.94 -20.94 -1.51
CA ARG A 17 3.73 -19.72 -1.27
C ARG A 17 5.14 -20.07 -0.81
N GLN A 18 5.29 -21.04 0.09
CA GLN A 18 6.58 -21.49 0.60
C GLN A 18 7.50 -21.99 -0.52
N ASP A 19 7.01 -22.83 -1.45
CA ASP A 19 7.82 -23.33 -2.58
C ASP A 19 8.37 -22.18 -3.43
N LYS A 20 7.59 -21.10 -3.60
CA LYS A 20 7.98 -19.93 -4.39
C LYS A 20 8.94 -19.01 -3.63
N GLU A 21 8.73 -18.85 -2.34
CA GLU A 21 9.64 -18.12 -1.45
C GLU A 21 11.02 -18.79 -1.38
N GLU A 22 11.07 -20.12 -1.29
CA GLU A 22 12.31 -20.90 -1.36
C GLU A 22 13.01 -20.70 -2.69
N LEU A 23 12.28 -20.74 -3.82
CA LEU A 23 12.84 -20.49 -5.16
C LEU A 23 13.45 -19.09 -5.27
N LEU A 24 12.78 -18.07 -4.67
CA LEU A 24 13.21 -16.68 -4.72
C LEU A 24 14.26 -16.34 -3.64
N GLY A 25 14.45 -17.21 -2.64
CA GLY A 25 15.34 -16.96 -1.52
C GLY A 25 14.92 -15.79 -0.64
N GLN A 26 13.62 -15.50 -0.58
CA GLN A 26 13.04 -14.41 0.19
C GLN A 26 11.70 -14.80 0.80
N HIS A 27 11.31 -14.15 1.89
CA HIS A 27 9.95 -14.22 2.42
C HIS A 27 9.15 -13.01 1.94
N SER A 28 7.93 -13.24 1.43
CA SER A 28 7.05 -12.17 0.95
C SER A 28 6.34 -11.48 2.10
N VAL A 29 6.16 -10.18 1.99
CA VAL A 29 5.47 -9.34 2.97
C VAL A 29 4.79 -8.17 2.27
N MET A 30 3.69 -7.69 2.84
CA MET A 30 2.97 -6.51 2.38
C MET A 30 3.45 -5.27 3.13
N ILE A 31 3.96 -4.28 2.42
CA ILE A 31 4.28 -2.95 2.94
C ILE A 31 3.19 -2.00 2.46
N TRP A 32 2.27 -1.63 3.36
CA TRP A 32 1.12 -0.82 3.04
C TRP A 32 1.30 0.61 3.50
N PHE A 33 1.65 1.51 2.58
CA PHE A 33 1.72 2.93 2.88
C PHE A 33 0.32 3.55 2.92
N THR A 34 0.04 4.30 3.98
CA THR A 34 -1.11 5.18 4.11
C THR A 34 -0.67 6.61 4.45
N GLY A 35 -1.52 7.60 4.17
CA GLY A 35 -1.23 9.03 4.42
C GLY A 35 -1.78 9.94 3.33
N LEU A 36 -1.75 11.23 3.56
CA LEU A 36 -2.32 12.27 2.69
C LEU A 36 -1.67 12.31 1.30
N SER A 37 -2.35 12.90 0.32
CA SER A 37 -1.73 13.24 -0.97
C SER A 37 -0.51 14.13 -0.74
N GLY A 38 0.58 13.95 -1.49
CA GLY A 38 1.80 14.74 -1.30
C GLY A 38 2.62 14.44 -0.05
N SER A 39 2.22 13.47 0.79
CA SER A 39 2.97 13.10 2.01
C SER A 39 4.32 12.42 1.75
N GLY A 40 4.58 11.92 0.54
CA GLY A 40 5.86 11.27 0.19
C GLY A 40 5.78 9.74 -0.01
N LYS A 41 4.60 9.10 0.09
CA LYS A 41 4.42 7.65 -0.04
C LYS A 41 5.12 7.03 -1.26
N SER A 42 4.79 7.51 -2.46
CA SER A 42 5.35 6.98 -3.72
C SER A 42 6.86 7.21 -3.81
N THR A 43 7.36 8.32 -3.29
CA THR A 43 8.79 8.64 -3.26
C THR A 43 9.55 7.65 -2.38
N ILE A 44 9.04 7.37 -1.17
CA ILE A 44 9.65 6.39 -0.26
C ILE A 44 9.52 4.97 -0.84
N ALA A 45 8.35 4.62 -1.42
CA ALA A 45 8.13 3.32 -2.03
C ALA A 45 9.14 3.02 -3.16
N ILE A 46 9.38 3.98 -4.06
CA ILE A 46 10.36 3.85 -5.16
C ILE A 46 11.79 3.72 -4.61
N ALA A 47 12.14 4.49 -3.58
CA ALA A 47 13.46 4.42 -2.99
C ALA A 47 13.68 3.08 -2.24
N LEU A 48 12.66 2.59 -1.52
CA LEU A 48 12.68 1.28 -0.89
C LEU A 48 12.84 0.14 -1.93
N GLU A 49 12.06 0.19 -3.03
CA GLU A 49 12.17 -0.79 -4.12
C GLU A 49 13.61 -0.90 -4.63
N ARG A 50 14.27 0.23 -4.85
CA ARG A 50 15.67 0.26 -5.30
C ARG A 50 16.62 -0.37 -4.29
N GLU A 51 16.41 -0.12 -3.00
CA GLU A 51 17.23 -0.69 -1.93
C GLU A 51 17.01 -2.20 -1.76
N LEU A 52 15.79 -2.68 -1.90
CA LEU A 52 15.48 -4.11 -1.92
C LEU A 52 16.09 -4.80 -3.16
N HIS A 53 15.96 -4.18 -4.33
CA HIS A 53 16.54 -4.70 -5.58
C HIS A 53 18.08 -4.83 -5.50
N LYS A 54 18.80 -3.83 -4.94
CA LYS A 54 20.24 -3.90 -4.70
C LYS A 54 20.67 -5.09 -3.84
N ARG A 55 19.75 -5.59 -3.02
CA ARG A 55 19.95 -6.75 -2.14
C ARG A 55 19.50 -8.07 -2.77
N GLY A 56 19.14 -8.06 -4.04
CA GLY A 56 18.64 -9.23 -4.76
C GLY A 56 17.22 -9.64 -4.40
N LEU A 57 16.45 -8.78 -3.75
CA LEU A 57 15.07 -9.05 -3.36
C LEU A 57 14.10 -8.56 -4.44
N LEU A 58 13.19 -9.45 -4.86
CA LEU A 58 12.15 -9.14 -5.82
C LEU A 58 10.97 -8.49 -5.12
N CYS A 59 10.62 -7.28 -5.55
CA CYS A 59 9.42 -6.59 -5.04
C CYS A 59 8.60 -5.94 -6.16
N ARG A 60 7.34 -5.62 -5.85
CA ARG A 60 6.41 -4.94 -6.75
C ARG A 60 5.73 -3.77 -6.08
N ILE A 61 5.79 -2.59 -6.71
CA ILE A 61 5.02 -1.42 -6.28
C ILE A 61 3.65 -1.42 -6.94
N LEU A 62 2.62 -1.19 -6.12
CA LEU A 62 1.26 -0.87 -6.51
C LEU A 62 0.98 0.58 -6.09
N ASP A 63 1.07 1.50 -7.04
CA ASP A 63 0.83 2.93 -6.80
C ASP A 63 -0.58 3.33 -7.22
N GLY A 64 -1.21 4.25 -6.47
CA GLY A 64 -2.60 4.63 -6.65
C GLY A 64 -2.94 5.16 -8.03
N ASP A 65 -2.08 5.99 -8.63
CA ASP A 65 -2.32 6.55 -9.95
C ASP A 65 -2.12 5.50 -11.05
N ASN A 66 -1.08 4.66 -10.92
CA ASN A 66 -0.81 3.58 -11.87
C ASN A 66 -1.95 2.55 -11.89
N ILE A 67 -2.48 2.18 -10.74
CA ILE A 67 -3.57 1.22 -10.63
C ILE A 67 -4.86 1.80 -11.24
N ARG A 68 -5.13 3.08 -11.01
CA ARG A 68 -6.30 3.76 -11.59
C ARG A 68 -6.19 4.00 -13.09
N SER A 69 -5.00 4.01 -13.66
CA SER A 69 -4.83 4.04 -15.13
C SER A 69 -5.01 2.67 -15.81
N GLY A 70 -5.06 1.60 -15.03
CA GLY A 70 -5.15 0.22 -15.50
C GLY A 70 -6.32 -0.54 -14.88
N ILE A 71 -6.03 -1.45 -13.94
CA ILE A 71 -6.98 -2.42 -13.37
C ILE A 71 -8.22 -1.77 -12.72
N ASN A 72 -8.11 -0.55 -12.22
CA ASN A 72 -9.19 0.20 -11.57
C ASN A 72 -9.62 1.44 -12.39
N ASN A 73 -9.42 1.46 -13.70
CA ASN A 73 -9.76 2.59 -14.56
C ASN A 73 -11.28 2.87 -14.67
N ASN A 74 -12.10 1.91 -14.26
CA ASN A 74 -13.56 2.04 -14.19
C ASN A 74 -14.07 2.60 -12.85
N LEU A 75 -13.19 2.88 -11.88
CA LEU A 75 -13.56 3.39 -10.56
C LEU A 75 -13.31 4.90 -10.47
N GLY A 76 -14.29 5.62 -9.92
CA GLY A 76 -14.21 7.04 -9.58
C GLY A 76 -13.64 7.27 -8.17
N PHE A 77 -14.08 8.37 -7.54
CA PHE A 77 -13.65 8.81 -6.21
C PHE A 77 -14.80 8.88 -5.19
N SER A 78 -15.95 8.26 -5.49
CA SER A 78 -17.01 8.06 -4.50
C SER A 78 -16.51 7.20 -3.36
N GLU A 79 -17.20 7.20 -2.23
CA GLU A 79 -16.83 6.37 -1.08
C GLU A 79 -16.81 4.87 -1.46
N THR A 80 -17.85 4.42 -2.15
CA THR A 80 -17.95 3.03 -2.65
C THR A 80 -16.82 2.67 -3.61
N ASP A 81 -16.44 3.56 -4.53
CA ASP A 81 -15.32 3.33 -5.45
C ASP A 81 -13.99 3.27 -4.71
N ARG A 82 -13.81 4.06 -3.64
CA ARG A 82 -12.61 4.01 -2.82
C ARG A 82 -12.48 2.69 -2.07
N VAL A 83 -13.58 2.20 -1.50
CA VAL A 83 -13.62 0.88 -0.83
C VAL A 83 -13.28 -0.21 -1.83
N GLU A 84 -13.95 -0.23 -3.00
CA GLU A 84 -13.72 -1.23 -4.05
C GLU A 84 -12.28 -1.15 -4.61
N ASN A 85 -11.75 0.06 -4.78
CA ASN A 85 -10.35 0.24 -5.19
C ASN A 85 -9.39 -0.45 -4.21
N ILE A 86 -9.54 -0.22 -2.91
CA ILE A 86 -8.68 -0.83 -1.89
C ILE A 86 -8.90 -2.34 -1.81
N ARG A 87 -10.16 -2.82 -1.90
CA ARG A 87 -10.47 -4.25 -1.92
C ARG A 87 -9.74 -4.96 -3.07
N ARG A 88 -9.83 -4.44 -4.30
CA ARG A 88 -9.14 -5.04 -5.45
C ARG A 88 -7.62 -5.05 -5.27
N ILE A 89 -7.06 -3.98 -4.71
CA ILE A 89 -5.62 -3.91 -4.46
C ILE A 89 -5.19 -4.93 -3.42
N ALA A 90 -5.98 -5.12 -2.35
CA ALA A 90 -5.69 -6.12 -1.35
C ALA A 90 -5.69 -7.55 -1.95
N GLU A 91 -6.66 -7.88 -2.80
CA GLU A 91 -6.71 -9.17 -3.50
C GLU A 91 -5.50 -9.36 -4.44
N VAL A 92 -5.15 -8.32 -5.23
CA VAL A 92 -3.97 -8.37 -6.12
C VAL A 92 -2.68 -8.49 -5.30
N SER A 93 -2.58 -7.79 -4.18
CA SER A 93 -1.44 -7.89 -3.27
C SER A 93 -1.28 -9.30 -2.72
N LYS A 94 -2.38 -9.94 -2.32
CA LYS A 94 -2.38 -11.33 -1.87
C LYS A 94 -1.85 -12.29 -2.94
N LEU A 95 -2.24 -12.11 -4.20
CA LEU A 95 -1.72 -12.93 -5.31
C LEU A 95 -0.21 -12.77 -5.49
N PHE A 96 0.33 -11.55 -5.30
CA PHE A 96 1.78 -11.33 -5.32
C PHE A 96 2.49 -12.00 -4.13
N LEU A 97 1.93 -11.88 -2.92
CA LEU A 97 2.46 -12.57 -1.74
C LEU A 97 2.46 -14.09 -1.92
N ASP A 98 1.36 -14.66 -2.43
CA ASP A 98 1.25 -16.10 -2.75
C ASP A 98 2.21 -16.53 -3.87
N SER A 99 2.81 -15.57 -4.57
CA SER A 99 3.86 -15.78 -5.56
C SER A 99 5.28 -15.54 -5.00
N GLY A 100 5.42 -15.31 -3.68
CA GLY A 100 6.70 -15.07 -3.02
C GLY A 100 7.26 -13.65 -3.22
N ILE A 101 6.45 -12.72 -3.74
CA ILE A 101 6.89 -11.37 -4.12
C ILE A 101 6.59 -10.37 -3.01
N ILE A 102 7.59 -9.64 -2.52
CA ILE A 102 7.42 -8.52 -1.60
C ILE A 102 6.58 -7.46 -2.31
N THR A 103 5.48 -7.04 -1.67
CA THR A 103 4.54 -6.10 -2.30
C THR A 103 4.50 -4.77 -1.54
N ILE A 104 4.60 -3.67 -2.26
CA ILE A 104 4.61 -2.32 -1.71
C ILE A 104 3.38 -1.58 -2.26
N ALA A 105 2.40 -1.25 -1.43
CA ALA A 105 1.22 -0.47 -1.84
C ALA A 105 1.35 0.98 -1.36
N ALA A 106 1.11 1.94 -2.25
CA ALA A 106 1.15 3.37 -1.95
C ALA A 106 -0.21 4.02 -2.25
N PHE A 107 -1.10 4.03 -1.25
CA PHE A 107 -2.47 4.55 -1.36
C PHE A 107 -2.78 5.49 -0.20
N ILE A 108 -3.77 6.38 -0.37
CA ILE A 108 -4.25 7.24 0.73
C ILE A 108 -4.89 6.38 1.81
N SER A 109 -5.80 5.42 1.44
CA SER A 109 -6.56 4.55 2.36
C SER A 109 -7.04 5.29 3.62
N PRO A 110 -8.02 6.21 3.49
CA PRO A 110 -8.23 7.31 4.42
C PRO A 110 -8.87 6.92 5.76
N ASN A 111 -9.52 5.78 5.90
CA ASN A 111 -10.18 5.36 7.14
C ASN A 111 -9.70 3.98 7.63
N ASN A 112 -9.92 3.72 8.92
CA ASN A 112 -9.45 2.50 9.57
C ASN A 112 -10.13 1.26 9.00
N ASP A 113 -11.44 1.32 8.70
CA ASP A 113 -12.21 0.17 8.20
C ASP A 113 -11.66 -0.37 6.88
N ILE A 114 -11.31 0.51 5.93
CA ILE A 114 -10.75 0.05 4.65
C ILE A 114 -9.32 -0.49 4.79
N ARG A 115 -8.53 0.01 5.74
CA ARG A 115 -7.20 -0.53 6.04
C ARG A 115 -7.31 -1.88 6.74
N GLU A 116 -8.25 -2.02 7.68
CA GLU A 116 -8.53 -3.30 8.33
C GLU A 116 -9.06 -4.34 7.33
N MET A 117 -9.97 -3.95 6.44
CA MET A 117 -10.42 -4.81 5.33
C MET A 117 -9.24 -5.31 4.50
N ALA A 118 -8.31 -4.42 4.11
CA ALA A 118 -7.12 -4.82 3.35
C ALA A 118 -6.24 -5.78 4.15
N ALA A 119 -5.99 -5.51 5.43
CA ALA A 119 -5.21 -6.38 6.30
C ALA A 119 -5.87 -7.76 6.49
N ASN A 120 -7.21 -7.84 6.58
CA ASN A 120 -7.94 -9.10 6.69
C ASN A 120 -7.88 -9.93 5.40
N ILE A 121 -7.93 -9.30 4.22
CA ILE A 121 -7.80 -9.99 2.91
C ILE A 121 -6.39 -10.55 2.74
N ILE A 122 -5.37 -9.75 3.06
CA ILE A 122 -3.95 -10.10 2.87
C ILE A 122 -3.48 -11.13 3.91
N GLY A 123 -3.91 -10.95 5.16
CA GLY A 123 -3.43 -11.63 6.35
C GLY A 123 -2.67 -10.66 7.25
N LYS A 124 -3.12 -10.53 8.50
CA LYS A 124 -2.58 -9.53 9.44
C LYS A 124 -1.09 -9.73 9.74
N ASP A 125 -0.62 -10.97 9.73
CA ASP A 125 0.79 -11.31 10.02
C ASP A 125 1.74 -10.84 8.91
N ASP A 126 1.24 -10.77 7.69
CA ASP A 126 1.99 -10.32 6.51
C ASP A 126 1.84 -8.82 6.23
N PHE A 127 0.97 -8.12 6.98
CA PHE A 127 0.59 -6.73 6.69
C PHE A 127 1.37 -5.74 7.56
N LEU A 128 2.31 -5.01 6.95
CA LEU A 128 3.06 -3.93 7.60
C LEU A 128 2.45 -2.58 7.21
N GLU A 129 1.64 -2.01 8.09
CA GLU A 129 1.08 -0.68 7.89
C GLU A 129 2.13 0.40 8.17
N VAL A 130 2.42 1.23 7.17
CA VAL A 130 3.38 2.34 7.25
C VAL A 130 2.63 3.65 7.08
N PHE A 131 2.53 4.43 8.15
CA PHE A 131 1.89 5.73 8.14
C PHE A 131 2.88 6.83 7.77
N VAL A 132 2.67 7.47 6.62
CA VAL A 132 3.42 8.68 6.25
C VAL A 132 2.71 9.89 6.84
N SER A 133 3.12 10.24 8.07
CA SER A 133 2.45 11.18 8.99
C SER A 133 2.75 12.66 8.74
N THR A 134 3.18 12.99 7.53
CA THR A 134 3.48 14.37 7.12
C THR A 134 2.25 15.26 7.34
N PRO A 135 2.38 16.38 8.05
CA PRO A 135 1.27 17.30 8.33
C PRO A 135 0.58 17.81 7.06
N LEU A 136 -0.73 18.09 7.19
CA LEU A 136 -1.55 18.56 6.07
C LEU A 136 -0.99 19.85 5.45
N GLU A 137 -0.56 20.79 6.28
CA GLU A 137 -0.01 22.07 5.86
C GLU A 137 1.23 21.90 4.98
N GLU A 138 2.07 20.90 5.31
CA GLU A 138 3.26 20.59 4.52
C GLU A 138 2.91 19.87 3.22
N CYS A 139 1.92 18.97 3.25
CA CYS A 139 1.40 18.33 2.04
C CYS A 139 0.77 19.35 1.08
N GLU A 140 0.00 20.30 1.62
CA GLU A 140 -0.65 21.38 0.87
C GLU A 140 0.38 22.35 0.29
N LYS A 141 1.42 22.71 1.06
CA LYS A 141 2.52 23.55 0.59
C LYS A 141 3.29 22.92 -0.57
N ARG A 142 3.50 21.60 -0.54
CA ARG A 142 4.15 20.87 -1.63
C ARG A 142 3.29 20.83 -2.88
N ASP A 143 2.02 20.54 -2.74
CA ASP A 143 0.96 20.38 -3.76
C ASP A 143 1.46 19.95 -5.16
N VAL A 144 2.29 18.92 -5.20
CA VAL A 144 3.05 18.46 -6.38
C VAL A 144 2.17 18.27 -7.63
N LYS A 145 0.89 17.97 -7.43
CA LYS A 145 -0.09 17.70 -8.49
C LYS A 145 -1.10 18.85 -8.69
N GLY A 146 -1.01 19.93 -7.92
CA GLY A 146 -1.99 21.02 -7.92
C GLY A 146 -3.39 20.63 -7.42
N LEU A 147 -3.49 19.49 -6.70
CA LEU A 147 -4.78 18.96 -6.26
C LEU A 147 -5.35 19.69 -5.04
N TYR A 148 -4.49 20.16 -4.13
CA TYR A 148 -4.89 20.94 -2.97
C TYR A 148 -5.46 22.29 -3.39
N ALA A 149 -4.80 22.98 -4.31
CA ALA A 149 -5.29 24.24 -4.87
C ALA A 149 -6.66 24.10 -5.51
N LYS A 150 -6.91 23.01 -6.25
CA LYS A 150 -8.21 22.69 -6.84
C LYS A 150 -9.26 22.34 -5.79
N ALA A 151 -8.90 21.56 -4.78
CA ALA A 151 -9.81 21.19 -3.69
C ALA A 151 -10.24 22.42 -2.87
N ARG A 152 -9.33 23.35 -2.56
CA ARG A 152 -9.63 24.62 -1.88
C ARG A 152 -10.55 25.53 -2.68
N LYS A 153 -10.49 25.47 -4.02
CA LYS A 153 -11.42 26.19 -4.91
C LYS A 153 -12.77 25.47 -5.08
N GLY A 154 -12.96 24.29 -4.51
CA GLY A 154 -14.17 23.49 -4.66
C GLY A 154 -14.27 22.74 -5.99
N GLU A 155 -13.22 22.74 -6.81
CA GLU A 155 -13.17 22.03 -8.09
C GLU A 155 -13.07 20.51 -7.92
N ILE A 156 -12.56 20.05 -6.77
CA ILE A 156 -12.49 18.64 -6.40
C ILE A 156 -13.30 18.44 -5.11
N GLN A 157 -14.33 17.61 -5.20
CA GLN A 157 -15.14 17.22 -4.05
C GLN A 157 -14.54 15.99 -3.35
N ASN A 158 -14.85 15.82 -2.07
CA ASN A 158 -14.43 14.68 -1.25
C ASN A 158 -12.90 14.46 -1.24
N PHE A 159 -12.12 15.56 -1.25
CA PHE A 159 -10.67 15.47 -1.20
C PHE A 159 -10.19 15.23 0.23
N THR A 160 -9.49 14.11 0.43
CA THR A 160 -9.00 13.68 1.74
C THR A 160 -8.06 14.71 2.37
N GLY A 161 -8.35 15.12 3.58
CA GLY A 161 -7.62 16.16 4.32
C GLY A 161 -8.18 17.57 4.13
N ILE A 162 -9.09 17.82 3.16
CA ILE A 162 -9.72 19.13 2.93
C ILE A 162 -11.23 19.04 3.13
N SER A 163 -11.94 18.29 2.29
CA SER A 163 -13.40 18.14 2.33
C SER A 163 -13.85 16.72 2.71
N ALA A 164 -12.92 15.81 2.90
CA ALA A 164 -13.13 14.47 3.43
C ALA A 164 -12.10 14.17 4.55
N PRO A 165 -12.46 13.41 5.58
CA PRO A 165 -11.57 13.11 6.69
C PRO A 165 -10.44 12.16 6.29
N PHE A 166 -9.37 12.18 7.08
CA PHE A 166 -8.34 11.15 7.15
C PHE A 166 -8.22 10.67 8.58
N GLU A 167 -8.44 9.40 8.81
CA GLU A 167 -8.29 8.77 10.12
C GLU A 167 -6.85 8.27 10.28
N VAL A 168 -6.18 8.79 11.29
CA VAL A 168 -4.83 8.36 11.64
C VAL A 168 -4.84 6.91 12.08
N PRO A 169 -3.93 6.05 11.57
CA PRO A 169 -3.78 4.69 12.05
C PRO A 169 -3.48 4.65 13.55
N GLU A 170 -4.14 3.74 14.27
CA GLU A 170 -3.95 3.62 15.73
C GLU A 170 -2.64 2.90 16.08
N HIS A 171 -2.29 1.87 15.33
CA HIS A 171 -1.14 1.00 15.60
C HIS A 171 -0.33 0.69 14.34
N PRO A 172 0.19 1.71 13.63
CA PRO A 172 1.03 1.45 12.45
C PRO A 172 2.33 0.77 12.87
N ALA A 173 2.85 -0.12 12.04
CA ALA A 173 4.15 -0.76 12.25
C ALA A 173 5.30 0.27 12.23
N LEU A 174 5.12 1.37 11.48
CA LEU A 174 6.07 2.48 11.41
C LEU A 174 5.33 3.78 11.05
N SER A 175 5.75 4.89 11.67
CA SER A 175 5.31 6.26 11.29
C SER A 175 6.50 7.07 10.79
N LEU A 176 6.32 7.75 9.64
CA LEU A 176 7.37 8.55 8.97
C LEU A 176 6.85 9.96 8.68
N ASP A 177 7.39 10.95 9.36
CA ASP A 177 7.12 12.36 9.09
C ASP A 177 8.17 12.93 8.13
N THR A 178 7.82 13.03 6.84
CA THR A 178 8.73 13.53 5.80
C THR A 178 8.94 15.06 5.82
N SER A 179 8.33 15.77 6.76
CA SER A 179 8.66 17.17 7.05
C SER A 179 9.90 17.28 7.96
N LYS A 180 10.21 16.19 8.69
CA LYS A 180 11.32 16.13 9.66
C LYS A 180 12.42 15.17 9.24
N LEU A 181 12.09 14.18 8.41
CA LEU A 181 13.01 13.14 7.95
C LEU A 181 13.38 13.39 6.48
N THR A 182 14.63 13.20 6.17
CA THR A 182 15.08 13.09 4.78
C THR A 182 14.56 11.82 4.15
N LEU A 183 14.61 11.73 2.82
CA LEU A 183 14.25 10.50 2.10
C LEU A 183 15.12 9.33 2.55
N GLU A 184 16.42 9.54 2.70
CA GLU A 184 17.38 8.51 3.12
C GLU A 184 17.06 7.99 4.52
N GLU A 185 16.84 8.88 5.50
CA GLU A 185 16.46 8.50 6.87
C GLU A 185 15.15 7.71 6.89
N SER A 186 14.14 8.15 6.10
CA SER A 186 12.85 7.47 5.99
C SER A 186 13.01 6.05 5.44
N VAL A 187 13.81 5.90 4.37
CA VAL A 187 14.06 4.61 3.74
C VAL A 187 14.87 3.70 4.65
N ASN A 188 15.89 4.20 5.35
CA ASN A 188 16.71 3.40 6.26
C ASN A 188 15.88 2.83 7.41
N ARG A 189 15.03 3.66 8.07
CA ARG A 189 14.13 3.19 9.14
C ARG A 189 13.17 2.11 8.64
N LEU A 190 12.61 2.31 7.45
CA LEU A 190 11.69 1.34 6.86
C LEU A 190 12.41 0.06 6.46
N LEU A 191 13.59 0.16 5.88
CA LEU A 191 14.40 -0.97 5.45
C LEU A 191 14.81 -1.84 6.65
N GLU A 192 15.20 -1.24 7.78
CA GLU A 192 15.46 -1.98 9.02
C GLU A 192 14.27 -2.83 9.44
N LEU A 193 13.04 -2.25 9.45
CA LEU A 193 11.83 -2.99 9.76
C LEU A 193 11.57 -4.12 8.75
N VAL A 194 11.62 -3.82 7.45
CA VAL A 194 11.31 -4.78 6.39
C VAL A 194 12.28 -5.96 6.40
N LEU A 195 13.60 -5.71 6.57
CA LEU A 195 14.61 -6.76 6.60
C LEU A 195 14.44 -7.75 7.76
N THR A 196 13.76 -7.38 8.84
CA THR A 196 13.42 -8.33 9.91
C THR A 196 12.38 -9.36 9.48
N LYS A 197 11.58 -9.05 8.44
CA LYS A 197 10.47 -9.88 7.95
C LYS A 197 10.82 -10.66 6.70
N VAL A 198 11.62 -10.09 5.80
CA VAL A 198 11.96 -10.67 4.49
C VAL A 198 13.25 -11.49 4.52
N LYS A 199 13.59 -12.12 5.64
CA LYS A 199 14.82 -12.92 5.78
C LYS A 199 14.97 -13.86 4.58
N CYS A 200 16.15 -13.86 3.93
CA CYS A 200 16.51 -14.89 2.97
C CYS A 200 16.39 -16.26 3.64
N ILE A 201 15.50 -17.08 3.14
CA ILE A 201 15.47 -18.51 3.45
C ILE A 201 16.68 -19.09 2.69
N LYS A 202 17.77 -19.36 3.42
CA LYS A 202 18.93 -20.06 2.88
C LYS A 202 18.73 -21.54 3.04
#